data_be75f315b1cd24a6a3487cf7f57a9f35
#
_entry.id   be75f315b1cd24a6a3487cf7f57a9f35
#
_cell.length_a   1.000
_cell.length_b   1.000
_cell.length_c   1.000
_cell.angle_alpha   90.00
_cell.angle_beta   90.00
_cell.angle_gamma   90.00
#
_symmetry.space_group_name_H-M   'P 1'
#
loop_
_entity.id
_entity.type
_entity.pdbx_description
1 polymer ?
#
loop_
_entity_poly.entity_id
_entity_poly.type
_entity_poly.pdbx_seq_one_letter_code
_entity_poly.pdbx_strand_id
1 'polypeptide(L)'
;MTSSLVGSEMCIRDRHYPKKLLIDKADITAPLIRENNKCVMCMRCIQICEKVQTVNIWDLLGTGSRAMVDVSRNRRIKDTECTYCGQCITHCPTAAIRERDDTGRVYDAIDDENIVTVVQVAPAVRAAWAERYGLDAEFATPRRMAAALRRIGFDYVFDTDFTADLTIMEEGSEFIERFTHKDQHKWPMFTSCCPGWVRFLKSQYPELTDNLSTAKSPQQMFGAIAKSYFAEKIGVDPHKIFVVSVMPCVSKKREASLSYMKSAGAGQDVDIVLTTREFVRMIRAEHINTRFLKEQAFDSPLGESTGAGVIFGVTGGVMEAALRTAYAVVEGKNPEADAFRAVRGRDGRREADFTLGDQTLHTCTVSGLANAEKLMEDIKAGRVSYDFVEVMACPGGCVGGGGQPIHDGCEFAERRGGTLYRLDSERKLRFSHENPEVQKAYEEFLGKPLSRTAHKLLHSEHVNELYFETHNYL
;
A
#
# COMPACT_ATOMS: atom_id res chain seq x y z
N MET A 1 -18.21 -26.39 54.35
CA MET A 1 -17.51 -26.49 53.02
C MET A 1 -17.03 -25.14 52.46
N THR A 2 -16.97 -24.10 53.22
CA THR A 2 -16.54 -22.75 52.77
C THR A 2 -15.11 -22.40 53.16
N SER A 3 -14.45 -23.20 54.00
CA SER A 3 -13.08 -22.93 54.44
C SER A 3 -11.97 -23.27 53.41
N SER A 4 -12.28 -24.06 52.39
CA SER A 4 -11.29 -24.43 51.38
C SER A 4 -11.10 -23.34 50.29
N LEU A 5 -12.11 -22.47 50.11
CA LEU A 5 -12.03 -21.37 49.17
C LEU A 5 -11.20 -20.19 49.70
N VAL A 6 -11.23 -19.99 51.05
CA VAL A 6 -10.41 -18.95 51.70
C VAL A 6 -8.90 -19.27 51.58
N GLY A 7 -8.53 -20.54 51.61
CA GLY A 7 -7.14 -20.98 51.39
C GLY A 7 -6.64 -20.70 49.99
N SER A 8 -7.50 -20.71 48.99
CA SER A 8 -7.11 -20.38 47.61
C SER A 8 -6.87 -18.90 47.39
N GLU A 9 -7.62 -18.03 48.07
CA GLU A 9 -7.37 -16.59 48.01
C GLU A 9 -6.08 -16.18 48.72
N MET A 10 -5.75 -16.79 49.86
CA MET A 10 -4.45 -16.58 50.52
C MET A 10 -3.30 -17.03 49.63
N CYS A 11 -3.42 -18.15 48.94
CA CYS A 11 -2.39 -18.63 48.00
C CYS A 11 -2.15 -17.69 46.80
N ILE A 12 -3.16 -16.90 46.43
CA ILE A 12 -3.03 -15.91 45.37
C ILE A 12 -2.38 -14.63 45.89
N ARG A 13 -2.70 -14.18 47.11
CA ARG A 13 -2.13 -12.97 47.72
C ARG A 13 -0.67 -13.11 48.12
N ASP A 14 -0.24 -14.29 48.58
CA ASP A 14 1.10 -14.51 49.07
C ASP A 14 2.11 -14.93 47.98
N ARG A 15 1.65 -15.23 46.78
CA ARG A 15 2.50 -15.48 45.65
C ARG A 15 2.93 -14.14 45.02
N HIS A 16 4.04 -13.61 45.49
CA HIS A 16 4.76 -12.57 44.79
C HIS A 16 5.32 -13.15 43.50
N TYR A 17 4.50 -13.18 42.45
CA TYR A 17 5.05 -13.40 41.10
C TYR A 17 5.89 -12.17 40.76
N PRO A 18 7.15 -12.34 40.40
CA PRO A 18 7.94 -11.20 39.92
C PRO A 18 7.17 -10.56 38.76
N LYS A 19 6.82 -9.29 38.93
CA LYS A 19 6.24 -8.51 37.83
C LYS A 19 7.18 -8.65 36.65
N LYS A 20 6.66 -9.13 35.54
CA LYS A 20 7.39 -9.25 34.28
C LYS A 20 7.63 -7.83 33.76
N LEU A 21 8.66 -7.17 34.27
CA LEU A 21 9.15 -5.91 33.72
C LEU A 21 9.93 -6.25 32.45
N LEU A 22 9.20 -6.45 31.37
CA LEU A 22 9.77 -6.47 30.05
C LEU A 22 10.05 -5.02 29.66
N ILE A 23 11.25 -4.55 29.99
CA ILE A 23 11.76 -3.28 29.44
C ILE A 23 12.25 -3.60 28.03
N ASP A 24 11.32 -3.76 27.11
CA ASP A 24 11.64 -3.81 25.71
C ASP A 24 11.88 -2.39 25.19
N LYS A 25 13.08 -2.12 24.77
CA LYS A 25 13.30 -1.04 23.83
C LYS A 25 12.61 -1.49 22.53
N ALA A 26 11.51 -0.82 22.18
CA ALA A 26 10.84 -1.06 20.90
C ALA A 26 11.87 -0.93 19.76
N ASP A 27 11.97 -1.95 18.91
CA ASP A 27 12.80 -1.86 17.71
C ASP A 27 12.09 -0.94 16.71
N ILE A 28 12.59 0.29 16.60
CA ILE A 28 12.06 1.32 15.69
C ILE A 28 12.65 1.24 14.29
N THR A 29 13.56 0.29 14.03
CA THR A 29 14.20 0.15 12.70
C THR A 29 13.24 -0.44 11.66
N ALA A 30 12.24 -1.20 12.11
CA ALA A 30 11.20 -1.76 11.24
C ALA A 30 9.98 -0.83 11.14
N PRO A 31 9.20 -0.90 10.05
CA PRO A 31 7.95 -0.16 9.90
C PRO A 31 6.88 -0.54 10.93
N LEU A 32 6.99 -1.72 11.52
CA LEU A 32 6.08 -2.29 12.50
C LEU A 32 6.79 -2.44 13.84
N ILE A 33 6.19 -1.90 14.88
CA ILE A 33 6.73 -1.87 16.25
C ILE A 33 5.89 -2.77 17.16
N ARG A 34 6.56 -3.46 18.07
CA ARG A 34 5.93 -4.23 19.11
C ARG A 34 6.31 -3.74 20.51
N GLU A 35 5.30 -3.59 21.36
CA GLU A 35 5.43 -3.26 22.78
C GLU A 35 4.83 -4.38 23.64
N ASN A 36 5.69 -5.31 24.09
CA ASN A 36 5.25 -6.50 24.82
C ASN A 36 4.48 -6.19 26.10
N ASN A 37 4.78 -5.06 26.76
CA ASN A 37 4.09 -4.64 27.98
C ASN A 37 2.59 -4.37 27.81
N LYS A 38 2.14 -4.08 26.58
CA LYS A 38 0.74 -3.85 26.24
C LYS A 38 0.00 -5.13 25.83
N CYS A 39 0.73 -6.25 25.67
CA CYS A 39 0.17 -7.48 25.13
C CYS A 39 -0.68 -8.22 26.17
N VAL A 40 -1.94 -8.48 25.85
CA VAL A 40 -2.88 -9.27 26.66
C VAL A 40 -2.96 -10.73 26.22
N MET A 41 -2.05 -11.19 25.37
CA MET A 41 -1.95 -12.56 24.85
C MET A 41 -3.26 -13.10 24.23
N CYS A 42 -4.01 -12.26 23.54
CA CYS A 42 -5.25 -12.67 22.86
C CYS A 42 -5.05 -13.52 21.60
N MET A 43 -3.81 -13.70 21.13
CA MET A 43 -3.39 -14.53 20.01
C MET A 43 -3.94 -14.10 18.63
N ARG A 44 -4.68 -12.99 18.52
CA ARG A 44 -5.27 -12.54 17.24
C ARG A 44 -4.21 -12.26 16.17
N CYS A 45 -3.05 -11.71 16.57
CA CYS A 45 -1.93 -11.45 15.63
C CYS A 45 -1.33 -12.75 15.07
N ILE A 46 -1.26 -13.83 15.86
CA ILE A 46 -0.85 -15.14 15.39
C ILE A 46 -1.86 -15.65 14.37
N GLN A 47 -3.14 -15.68 14.72
CA GLN A 47 -4.20 -16.23 13.87
C GLN A 47 -4.32 -15.51 12.54
N ILE A 48 -4.31 -14.15 12.53
CA ILE A 48 -4.42 -13.40 11.26
C ILE A 48 -3.18 -13.62 10.38
N CYS A 49 -1.99 -13.71 10.99
CA CYS A 49 -0.75 -13.93 10.26
C CYS A 49 -0.64 -15.37 9.71
N GLU A 50 -1.18 -16.34 10.44
CA GLU A 50 -1.19 -17.75 10.05
C GLU A 50 -2.31 -18.06 9.05
N LYS A 51 -3.57 -17.67 9.34
CA LYS A 51 -4.75 -18.12 8.60
C LYS A 51 -5.08 -17.29 7.37
N VAL A 52 -4.81 -15.97 7.42
CA VAL A 52 -5.20 -15.04 6.36
C VAL A 52 -4.00 -14.57 5.53
N GLN A 53 -2.82 -14.46 6.17
CA GLN A 53 -1.61 -13.98 5.50
C GLN A 53 -0.55 -15.06 5.25
N THR A 54 -0.67 -16.24 5.86
CA THR A 54 0.22 -17.42 5.70
C THR A 54 1.73 -17.15 5.88
N VAL A 55 2.09 -16.03 6.54
CA VAL A 55 3.49 -15.59 6.71
C VAL A 55 4.10 -16.10 8.02
N ASN A 56 3.29 -16.45 9.02
CA ASN A 56 3.69 -17.10 10.28
C ASN A 56 4.80 -16.40 11.07
N ILE A 57 4.72 -15.07 11.18
CA ILE A 57 5.73 -14.27 11.89
C ILE A 57 5.61 -14.37 13.41
N TRP A 58 4.37 -14.39 13.92
CA TRP A 58 4.08 -14.35 15.35
C TRP A 58 3.92 -15.74 15.92
N ASP A 59 4.45 -15.95 17.14
CA ASP A 59 4.40 -17.22 17.84
C ASP A 59 4.22 -17.02 19.36
N LEU A 60 3.85 -18.07 20.07
CA LEU A 60 3.82 -18.12 21.53
C LEU A 60 5.15 -18.63 22.05
N LEU A 61 5.94 -17.73 22.61
CA LEU A 61 7.24 -18.06 23.18
C LEU A 61 7.17 -18.27 24.68
N GLY A 62 8.01 -19.17 25.20
CA GLY A 62 8.09 -19.48 26.62
C GLY A 62 6.90 -20.27 27.16
N THR A 63 6.90 -20.50 28.46
CA THR A 63 5.86 -21.29 29.17
C THR A 63 5.50 -20.66 30.50
N GLY A 64 4.30 -20.96 30.99
CA GLY A 64 3.81 -20.47 32.28
C GLY A 64 3.80 -18.94 32.36
N SER A 65 4.29 -18.39 33.47
CA SER A 65 4.35 -16.94 33.69
C SER A 65 5.32 -16.18 32.78
N ARG A 66 6.14 -16.91 32.02
CA ARG A 66 7.07 -16.35 31.02
C ARG A 66 6.54 -16.45 29.59
N ALA A 67 5.34 -16.98 29.42
CA ALA A 67 4.72 -17.04 28.09
C ALA A 67 4.50 -15.62 27.55
N MET A 68 4.81 -15.41 26.28
CA MET A 68 4.57 -14.17 25.55
C MET A 68 4.36 -14.44 24.07
N VAL A 69 3.59 -13.57 23.44
CA VAL A 69 3.50 -13.58 21.97
C VAL A 69 4.62 -12.70 21.44
N ASP A 70 5.48 -13.25 20.60
CA ASP A 70 6.57 -12.52 19.96
C ASP A 70 6.90 -13.11 18.58
N VAL A 71 7.92 -12.53 17.93
CA VAL A 71 8.42 -13.07 16.65
C VAL A 71 8.95 -14.47 16.84
N SER A 72 8.54 -15.39 15.98
CA SER A 72 8.97 -16.78 16.00
C SER A 72 10.50 -16.91 16.13
N ARG A 73 10.94 -17.83 16.99
CA ARG A 73 12.38 -18.04 17.34
C ARG A 73 13.04 -16.83 18.01
N ASN A 74 12.28 -15.90 18.58
CA ASN A 74 12.80 -14.67 19.23
C ASN A 74 13.72 -13.82 18.32
N ARG A 75 13.41 -13.78 17.02
CA ARG A 75 14.12 -12.95 16.03
C ARG A 75 13.62 -11.51 16.08
N ARG A 76 14.41 -10.57 15.55
CA ARG A 76 13.88 -9.23 15.25
C ARG A 76 12.98 -9.31 14.02
N ILE A 77 11.94 -8.48 13.98
CA ILE A 77 10.97 -8.51 12.88
C ILE A 77 11.61 -8.20 11.51
N LYS A 78 12.64 -7.35 11.49
CA LYS A 78 13.40 -7.03 10.28
C LYS A 78 14.18 -8.22 9.71
N ASP A 79 14.55 -9.17 10.56
CA ASP A 79 15.32 -10.38 10.19
C ASP A 79 14.36 -11.53 9.80
N THR A 80 13.12 -11.23 9.47
CA THR A 80 12.08 -12.18 9.06
C THR A 80 11.52 -11.86 7.68
N GLU A 81 10.76 -12.79 7.17
CA GLU A 81 10.02 -12.65 5.89
C GLU A 81 8.71 -11.88 6.05
N CYS A 82 8.57 -11.08 7.12
CA CYS A 82 7.40 -10.26 7.36
C CYS A 82 7.11 -9.34 6.15
N THR A 83 5.91 -9.45 5.58
CA THR A 83 5.48 -8.62 4.46
C THR A 83 5.07 -7.21 4.86
N TYR A 84 5.10 -6.91 6.16
CA TYR A 84 4.65 -5.63 6.75
C TYR A 84 3.22 -5.23 6.33
N CYS A 85 2.36 -6.20 6.00
CA CYS A 85 0.97 -5.94 5.60
C CYS A 85 0.15 -5.19 6.66
N GLY A 86 0.56 -5.26 7.94
CA GLY A 86 -0.08 -4.55 9.06
C GLY A 86 -1.41 -5.18 9.52
N GLN A 87 -1.81 -6.35 9.03
CA GLN A 87 -3.06 -6.99 9.45
C GLN A 87 -3.03 -7.39 10.93
N CYS A 88 -1.86 -7.68 11.49
CA CYS A 88 -1.70 -7.89 12.93
C CYS A 88 -1.95 -6.61 13.77
N ILE A 89 -1.73 -5.43 13.20
CA ILE A 89 -2.02 -4.14 13.86
C ILE A 89 -3.53 -3.95 13.98
N THR A 90 -4.27 -4.18 12.87
CA THR A 90 -5.73 -3.97 12.84
C THR A 90 -6.49 -4.91 13.78
N HIS A 91 -5.87 -6.04 14.14
CA HIS A 91 -6.45 -7.05 15.03
C HIS A 91 -5.93 -6.98 16.48
N CYS A 92 -4.97 -6.08 16.79
CA CYS A 92 -4.44 -5.95 18.14
C CYS A 92 -5.31 -5.03 19.00
N PRO A 93 -6.02 -5.56 20.04
CA PRO A 93 -6.97 -4.76 20.83
C PRO A 93 -6.31 -3.72 21.73
N THR A 94 -5.02 -3.89 22.03
CA THR A 94 -4.28 -3.06 22.99
C THR A 94 -3.20 -2.19 22.35
N ALA A 95 -3.13 -2.18 21.01
CA ALA A 95 -2.05 -1.52 20.27
C ALA A 95 -0.63 -1.95 20.73
N ALA A 96 -0.49 -3.20 21.20
CA ALA A 96 0.82 -3.79 21.48
C ALA A 96 1.64 -3.96 20.19
N ILE A 97 0.96 -4.04 19.05
CA ILE A 97 1.57 -3.99 17.72
C ILE A 97 1.01 -2.76 17.03
N ARG A 98 1.89 -1.92 16.52
CA ARG A 98 1.53 -0.67 15.82
C ARG A 98 2.53 -0.34 14.72
N GLU A 99 2.18 0.56 13.84
CA GLU A 99 3.12 1.17 12.90
C GLU A 99 4.15 2.04 13.64
N ARG A 100 5.34 2.18 13.04
CA ARG A 100 6.33 3.18 13.46
C ARG A 100 5.73 4.57 13.22
N ASP A 101 5.87 5.44 14.21
CA ASP A 101 5.41 6.82 14.12
C ASP A 101 6.48 7.69 13.46
N ASP A 102 6.18 8.18 12.27
CA ASP A 102 7.08 9.04 11.51
C ASP A 102 6.58 10.49 11.45
N THR A 103 5.53 10.86 12.22
CA THR A 103 4.95 12.22 12.19
C THR A 103 5.93 13.29 12.65
N GLY A 104 6.78 13.00 13.64
CA GLY A 104 7.80 13.96 14.11
C GLY A 104 8.75 14.38 12.98
N ARG A 105 9.23 13.43 12.18
CA ARG A 105 10.11 13.73 11.04
C ARG A 105 9.44 14.57 9.95
N VAL A 106 8.11 14.44 9.82
CA VAL A 106 7.34 15.27 8.89
C VAL A 106 7.23 16.70 9.41
N TYR A 107 6.98 16.88 10.72
CA TYR A 107 6.98 18.21 11.32
C TYR A 107 8.36 18.89 11.24
N ASP A 108 9.44 18.14 11.50
CA ASP A 108 10.82 18.65 11.35
C ASP A 108 11.07 19.17 9.92
N ALA A 109 10.51 18.50 8.89
CA ALA A 109 10.65 18.93 7.50
C ALA A 109 9.74 20.12 7.15
N ILE A 110 8.54 20.21 7.72
CA ILE A 110 7.62 21.36 7.54
C ILE A 110 8.21 22.62 8.17
N ASP A 111 8.89 22.49 9.29
CA ASP A 111 9.48 23.61 10.03
C ASP A 111 10.83 24.08 9.43
N ASP A 112 11.44 23.34 8.49
CA ASP A 112 12.70 23.71 7.84
C ASP A 112 12.44 24.57 6.58
N GLU A 113 12.71 25.86 6.68
CA GLU A 113 12.55 26.86 5.60
C GLU A 113 13.40 26.56 4.33
N ASN A 114 14.40 25.67 4.42
CA ASN A 114 15.24 25.28 3.27
C ASN A 114 14.67 24.11 2.48
N ILE A 115 13.62 23.48 2.97
CA ILE A 115 12.96 22.29 2.41
C ILE A 115 11.62 22.69 1.78
N VAL A 116 11.30 22.10 0.64
CA VAL A 116 9.97 22.18 0.03
C VAL A 116 9.27 20.86 0.30
N THR A 117 8.22 20.90 1.08
CA THR A 117 7.45 19.73 1.48
C THR A 117 6.36 19.42 0.46
N VAL A 118 6.42 18.23 -0.12
CA VAL A 118 5.47 17.74 -1.11
C VAL A 118 4.76 16.52 -0.56
N VAL A 119 3.43 16.55 -0.50
CA VAL A 119 2.65 15.41 -0.04
C VAL A 119 1.76 14.83 -1.12
N GLN A 120 1.75 13.51 -1.23
CA GLN A 120 0.83 12.75 -2.07
C GLN A 120 -0.12 11.90 -1.22
N VAL A 121 -1.34 11.66 -1.68
CA VAL A 121 -2.35 10.89 -0.94
C VAL A 121 -2.92 9.76 -1.78
N ALA A 122 -2.83 8.53 -1.25
CA ALA A 122 -3.32 7.33 -1.93
C ALA A 122 -4.85 7.30 -2.09
N PRO A 123 -5.35 6.62 -3.14
CA PRO A 123 -6.78 6.49 -3.43
C PRO A 123 -7.61 6.05 -2.22
N ALA A 124 -7.19 5.01 -1.50
CA ALA A 124 -7.95 4.44 -0.40
C ALA A 124 -7.99 5.31 0.87
N VAL A 125 -7.11 6.30 1.01
CA VAL A 125 -7.10 7.23 2.16
C VAL A 125 -8.35 8.10 2.16
N ARG A 126 -8.78 8.57 0.96
CA ARG A 126 -9.96 9.44 0.79
C ARG A 126 -11.26 8.81 1.29
N ALA A 127 -11.35 7.48 1.30
CA ALA A 127 -12.52 6.78 1.80
C ALA A 127 -12.55 6.61 3.33
N ALA A 128 -11.44 6.92 4.04
CA ALA A 128 -11.27 6.55 5.45
C ALA A 128 -10.80 7.67 6.38
N TRP A 129 -10.18 8.75 5.88
CA TRP A 129 -9.53 9.79 6.71
C TRP A 129 -10.47 10.46 7.73
N ALA A 130 -11.74 10.57 7.38
CA ALA A 130 -12.73 11.26 8.21
C ALA A 130 -13.57 10.35 9.10
N GLU A 131 -13.39 9.03 9.04
CA GLU A 131 -14.18 8.06 9.82
C GLU A 131 -14.10 8.32 11.33
N ARG A 132 -12.92 8.68 11.85
CA ARG A 132 -12.70 8.98 13.26
C ARG A 132 -13.35 10.30 13.73
N TYR A 133 -13.83 11.12 12.81
CA TYR A 133 -14.56 12.35 13.08
C TYR A 133 -16.08 12.17 12.94
N GLY A 134 -16.53 10.96 12.60
CA GLY A 134 -17.93 10.66 12.34
C GLY A 134 -18.52 11.46 11.18
N LEU A 135 -17.71 11.73 10.16
CA LEU A 135 -18.13 12.44 8.96
C LEU A 135 -18.45 11.43 7.86
N ASP A 136 -19.52 11.67 7.14
CA ASP A 136 -19.89 10.87 5.98
C ASP A 136 -18.91 11.07 4.82
N ALA A 137 -18.77 10.05 3.98
CA ALA A 137 -17.85 10.06 2.85
C ALA A 137 -18.20 11.14 1.81
N GLU A 138 -19.49 11.50 1.69
CA GLU A 138 -19.97 12.58 0.83
C GLU A 138 -19.49 13.96 1.31
N PHE A 139 -19.45 14.13 2.63
CA PHE A 139 -18.93 15.38 3.22
C PHE A 139 -17.39 15.39 3.23
N ALA A 140 -16.76 14.26 3.50
CA ALA A 140 -15.31 14.10 3.61
C ALA A 140 -14.62 13.97 2.24
N THR A 141 -14.90 14.93 1.35
CA THR A 141 -14.41 14.93 -0.04
C THR A 141 -12.87 14.91 -0.11
N PRO A 142 -12.28 14.40 -1.23
CA PRO A 142 -10.84 14.52 -1.48
C PRO A 142 -10.32 15.96 -1.40
N ARG A 143 -11.13 16.93 -1.82
CA ARG A 143 -10.77 18.36 -1.76
C ARG A 143 -10.73 18.92 -0.34
N ARG A 144 -11.56 18.42 0.58
CA ARG A 144 -11.44 18.74 2.02
C ARG A 144 -10.23 18.08 2.66
N MET A 145 -9.87 16.90 2.21
CA MET A 145 -8.64 16.21 2.63
C MET A 145 -7.39 17.02 2.20
N ALA A 146 -7.36 17.52 0.96
CA ALA A 146 -6.29 18.41 0.49
C ALA A 146 -6.20 19.68 1.35
N ALA A 147 -7.34 20.29 1.71
CA ALA A 147 -7.36 21.44 2.61
C ALA A 147 -6.82 21.11 4.02
N ALA A 148 -7.05 19.89 4.54
CA ALA A 148 -6.49 19.46 5.82
C ALA A 148 -4.96 19.38 5.75
N LEU A 149 -4.40 18.84 4.68
CA LEU A 149 -2.95 18.73 4.48
C LEU A 149 -2.28 20.11 4.38
N ARG A 150 -2.88 21.05 3.64
CA ARG A 150 -2.36 22.44 3.62
C ARG A 150 -2.44 23.12 4.99
N ARG A 151 -3.45 22.82 5.79
CA ARG A 151 -3.56 23.34 7.17
C ARG A 151 -2.52 22.74 8.11
N ILE A 152 -2.02 21.53 7.84
CA ILE A 152 -0.91 20.93 8.57
C ILE A 152 0.40 21.65 8.24
N GLY A 153 0.53 22.26 7.04
CA GLY A 153 1.70 23.06 6.68
C GLY A 153 2.47 22.58 5.44
N PHE A 154 1.96 21.59 4.70
CA PHE A 154 2.61 21.18 3.44
C PHE A 154 2.57 22.28 2.38
N ASP A 155 3.69 22.49 1.67
CA ASP A 155 3.81 23.47 0.60
C ASP A 155 3.01 23.05 -0.63
N TYR A 156 3.09 21.79 -1.02
CA TYR A 156 2.36 21.25 -2.18
C TYR A 156 1.62 19.96 -1.81
N VAL A 157 0.38 19.87 -2.26
CA VAL A 157 -0.53 18.75 -1.98
C VAL A 157 -1.03 18.14 -3.28
N PHE A 158 -0.63 16.91 -3.56
CA PHE A 158 -0.92 16.19 -4.79
C PHE A 158 -1.74 14.92 -4.56
N ASP A 159 -2.23 14.37 -5.65
CA ASP A 159 -3.00 13.13 -5.68
C ASP A 159 -2.16 11.98 -6.24
N THR A 160 -2.01 10.90 -5.48
CA THR A 160 -1.35 9.67 -5.99
C THR A 160 -2.14 9.03 -7.14
N ASP A 161 -3.42 9.39 -7.33
CA ASP A 161 -4.22 8.92 -8.47
C ASP A 161 -3.62 9.37 -9.81
N PHE A 162 -2.94 10.52 -9.87
CA PHE A 162 -2.14 10.93 -11.03
C PHE A 162 -1.12 9.86 -11.42
N THR A 163 -0.35 9.38 -10.45
CA THR A 163 0.64 8.34 -10.72
C THR A 163 0.05 6.95 -10.78
N ALA A 164 -1.16 6.72 -10.29
CA ALA A 164 -1.90 5.51 -10.60
C ALA A 164 -2.25 5.45 -12.10
N ASP A 165 -2.70 6.58 -12.69
CA ASP A 165 -2.91 6.68 -14.13
C ASP A 165 -1.59 6.49 -14.90
N LEU A 166 -0.49 7.10 -14.43
CA LEU A 166 0.84 6.92 -15.02
C LEU A 166 1.32 5.46 -14.93
N THR A 167 1.04 4.77 -13.82
CA THR A 167 1.36 3.33 -13.67
C THR A 167 0.61 2.49 -14.70
N ILE A 168 -0.66 2.79 -14.97
CA ILE A 168 -1.42 2.09 -16.02
C ILE A 168 -0.80 2.31 -17.41
N MET A 169 -0.30 3.51 -17.69
CA MET A 169 0.37 3.77 -18.98
C MET A 169 1.65 2.93 -19.13
N GLU A 170 2.44 2.80 -18.07
CA GLU A 170 3.69 2.01 -18.09
C GLU A 170 3.42 0.50 -18.00
N GLU A 171 2.68 0.04 -16.97
CA GLU A 171 2.40 -1.39 -16.75
C GLU A 171 1.52 -1.98 -17.85
N GLY A 172 0.52 -1.21 -18.34
CA GLY A 172 -0.31 -1.61 -19.47
C GLY A 172 0.49 -1.71 -20.79
N SER A 173 1.43 -0.78 -21.02
CA SER A 173 2.32 -0.84 -22.18
C SER A 173 3.29 -2.02 -22.09
N GLU A 174 3.85 -2.27 -20.91
CA GLU A 174 4.68 -3.45 -20.63
C GLU A 174 3.89 -4.75 -20.86
N PHE A 175 2.64 -4.81 -20.39
CA PHE A 175 1.79 -5.96 -20.62
C PHE A 175 1.55 -6.21 -22.11
N ILE A 176 1.20 -5.17 -22.88
CA ILE A 176 0.96 -5.28 -24.34
C ILE A 176 2.24 -5.73 -25.06
N GLU A 177 3.41 -5.18 -24.70
CA GLU A 177 4.69 -5.60 -25.26
C GLU A 177 4.97 -7.08 -24.98
N ARG A 178 4.88 -7.51 -23.72
CA ARG A 178 5.07 -8.92 -23.33
C ARG A 178 4.05 -9.84 -24.02
N PHE A 179 2.78 -9.42 -24.12
CA PHE A 179 1.72 -10.22 -24.73
C PHE A 179 1.92 -10.38 -26.26
N THR A 180 2.44 -9.36 -26.92
CA THR A 180 2.79 -9.42 -28.35
C THR A 180 3.98 -10.36 -28.62
N HIS A 181 4.91 -10.47 -27.65
CA HIS A 181 6.08 -11.34 -27.73
C HIS A 181 5.99 -12.50 -26.72
N LYS A 182 4.84 -13.15 -26.65
CA LYS A 182 4.45 -14.11 -25.60
C LYS A 182 5.48 -15.22 -25.37
N ASP A 183 6.14 -15.69 -26.42
CA ASP A 183 7.14 -16.77 -26.36
C ASP A 183 8.47 -16.35 -25.69
N GLN A 184 8.71 -15.06 -25.52
CA GLN A 184 9.94 -14.53 -24.94
C GLN A 184 9.83 -14.23 -23.45
N HIS A 185 8.62 -14.33 -22.87
CA HIS A 185 8.32 -13.95 -21.50
C HIS A 185 7.74 -15.10 -20.68
N LYS A 186 7.90 -15.02 -19.35
CA LYS A 186 7.26 -15.92 -18.39
C LYS A 186 5.85 -15.44 -18.10
N TRP A 187 4.91 -16.38 -17.94
CA TRP A 187 3.51 -16.11 -17.67
C TRP A 187 3.02 -16.78 -16.40
N PRO A 188 2.00 -16.22 -15.71
CA PRO A 188 1.35 -14.93 -16.00
C PRO A 188 2.24 -13.73 -15.68
N MET A 189 1.91 -12.54 -16.20
CA MET A 189 2.43 -11.29 -15.69
C MET A 189 1.68 -10.90 -14.41
N PHE A 190 2.40 -10.60 -13.32
CA PHE A 190 1.82 -10.12 -12.07
C PHE A 190 1.97 -8.62 -11.92
N THR A 191 0.93 -7.94 -11.37
CA THR A 191 1.05 -6.54 -10.96
C THR A 191 2.08 -6.39 -9.81
N SER A 192 2.77 -5.26 -9.75
CA SER A 192 3.85 -4.98 -8.79
C SER A 192 3.58 -3.82 -7.82
N CYS A 193 2.40 -3.19 -7.88
CA CYS A 193 2.08 -2.01 -7.08
C CYS A 193 1.90 -2.29 -5.57
N CYS A 194 1.68 -3.55 -5.16
CA CYS A 194 1.51 -3.95 -3.76
C CYS A 194 2.83 -4.49 -3.15
N PRO A 195 3.57 -3.72 -2.32
CA PRO A 195 4.87 -4.15 -1.80
C PRO A 195 4.78 -5.34 -0.84
N GLY A 196 3.64 -5.54 -0.17
CA GLY A 196 3.40 -6.71 0.65
C GLY A 196 3.32 -7.99 -0.17
N TRP A 197 2.68 -7.93 -1.34
CA TRP A 197 2.65 -9.02 -2.31
C TRP A 197 4.03 -9.28 -2.93
N VAL A 198 4.69 -8.23 -3.44
CA VAL A 198 6.02 -8.35 -4.06
C VAL A 198 7.01 -9.02 -3.11
N ARG A 199 7.01 -8.61 -1.82
CA ARG A 199 7.87 -9.22 -0.82
C ARG A 199 7.48 -10.68 -0.52
N PHE A 200 6.19 -11.00 -0.47
CA PHE A 200 5.71 -12.37 -0.31
C PHE A 200 6.18 -13.26 -1.46
N LEU A 201 5.98 -12.83 -2.70
CA LEU A 201 6.41 -13.59 -3.88
C LEU A 201 7.92 -13.83 -3.86
N LYS A 202 8.72 -12.78 -3.66
CA LYS A 202 10.18 -12.89 -3.64
C LYS A 202 10.70 -13.81 -2.53
N SER A 203 10.00 -13.89 -1.39
CA SER A 203 10.42 -14.70 -0.26
C SER A 203 9.96 -16.15 -0.33
N GLN A 204 8.75 -16.41 -0.83
CA GLN A 204 8.15 -17.74 -0.83
C GLN A 204 8.22 -18.43 -2.20
N TYR A 205 8.25 -17.65 -3.28
CA TYR A 205 8.22 -18.12 -4.67
C TYR A 205 9.24 -17.36 -5.53
N PRO A 206 10.55 -17.39 -5.18
CA PRO A 206 11.57 -16.59 -5.86
C PRO A 206 11.71 -16.93 -7.35
N GLU A 207 11.35 -18.15 -7.76
CA GLU A 207 11.34 -18.61 -9.15
C GLU A 207 10.33 -17.86 -10.05
N LEU A 208 9.32 -17.22 -9.44
CA LEU A 208 8.28 -16.43 -10.12
C LEU A 208 8.59 -14.93 -10.12
N THR A 209 9.74 -14.50 -9.63
CA THR A 209 10.09 -13.08 -9.53
C THR A 209 10.09 -12.39 -10.89
N ASP A 210 10.56 -13.07 -11.94
CA ASP A 210 10.60 -12.53 -13.32
C ASP A 210 9.21 -12.34 -13.94
N ASN A 211 8.19 -12.91 -13.33
CA ASN A 211 6.79 -12.73 -13.73
C ASN A 211 6.19 -11.38 -13.26
N LEU A 212 6.84 -10.70 -12.30
CA LEU A 212 6.38 -9.38 -11.86
C LEU A 212 6.54 -8.33 -12.97
N SER A 213 5.61 -7.39 -13.02
CA SER A 213 5.79 -6.15 -13.77
C SER A 213 6.98 -5.38 -13.23
N THR A 214 7.78 -4.78 -14.10
CA THR A 214 8.91 -3.94 -13.72
C THR A 214 8.48 -2.53 -13.30
N ALA A 215 7.22 -2.14 -13.56
CA ALA A 215 6.66 -0.86 -13.20
C ALA A 215 6.71 -0.66 -11.67
N LYS A 216 7.20 0.49 -11.23
CA LYS A 216 7.15 0.87 -9.82
C LYS A 216 5.71 1.11 -9.38
N SER A 217 5.48 1.04 -8.07
CA SER A 217 4.18 1.44 -7.54
C SER A 217 3.91 2.93 -7.75
N PRO A 218 2.62 3.35 -7.81
CA PRO A 218 2.26 4.77 -7.92
C PRO A 218 2.97 5.68 -6.91
N GLN A 219 3.14 5.19 -5.67
CA GLN A 219 3.90 5.92 -4.64
C GLN A 219 5.32 6.26 -5.08
N GLN A 220 6.05 5.28 -5.60
CA GLN A 220 7.46 5.44 -5.99
C GLN A 220 7.60 6.20 -7.31
N MET A 221 6.67 6.00 -8.24
CA MET A 221 6.60 6.81 -9.46
C MET A 221 6.40 8.30 -9.11
N PHE A 222 5.50 8.59 -8.15
CA PHE A 222 5.27 9.95 -7.71
C PHE A 222 6.54 10.59 -7.15
N GLY A 223 7.26 9.90 -6.25
CA GLY A 223 8.49 10.42 -5.67
C GLY A 223 9.55 10.72 -6.73
N ALA A 224 9.73 9.81 -7.69
CA ALA A 224 10.65 10.00 -8.80
C ALA A 224 10.27 11.22 -9.66
N ILE A 225 8.99 11.38 -10.01
CA ILE A 225 8.47 12.52 -10.80
C ILE A 225 8.54 13.83 -10.02
N ALA A 226 8.24 13.81 -8.71
CA ALA A 226 8.32 14.99 -7.85
C ALA A 226 9.76 15.54 -7.75
N LYS A 227 10.74 14.64 -7.57
CA LYS A 227 12.16 15.01 -7.49
C LYS A 227 12.87 15.15 -8.85
N SER A 228 12.14 15.05 -9.96
CA SER A 228 12.69 15.29 -11.31
C SER A 228 11.86 16.33 -12.06
N TYR A 229 10.80 15.91 -12.72
CA TYR A 229 9.94 16.77 -13.55
C TYR A 229 9.36 17.95 -12.77
N PHE A 230 8.78 17.71 -11.57
CA PHE A 230 8.20 18.79 -10.79
C PHE A 230 9.26 19.74 -10.22
N ALA A 231 10.40 19.21 -9.75
CA ALA A 231 11.54 20.02 -9.30
C ALA A 231 12.01 21.00 -10.38
N GLU A 232 12.13 20.51 -11.64
CA GLU A 232 12.49 21.32 -12.80
C GLU A 232 11.43 22.42 -13.06
N LYS A 233 10.13 22.06 -13.00
CA LYS A 233 9.01 22.99 -13.23
C LYS A 233 8.98 24.16 -12.25
N ILE A 234 9.32 23.93 -10.99
CA ILE A 234 9.33 24.99 -9.97
C ILE A 234 10.70 25.62 -9.78
N GLY A 235 11.73 25.15 -10.50
CA GLY A 235 13.10 25.68 -10.42
C GLY A 235 13.78 25.46 -9.06
N VAL A 236 13.45 24.35 -8.37
CA VAL A 236 14.00 23.99 -7.05
C VAL A 236 14.98 22.83 -7.20
N ASP A 237 16.08 22.85 -6.44
CA ASP A 237 17.01 21.74 -6.34
C ASP A 237 16.26 20.47 -5.86
N PRO A 238 16.29 19.35 -6.61
CA PRO A 238 15.67 18.09 -6.20
C PRO A 238 16.03 17.63 -4.78
N HIS A 239 17.23 17.94 -4.28
CA HIS A 239 17.66 17.60 -2.93
C HIS A 239 16.94 18.39 -1.82
N LYS A 240 16.29 19.49 -2.17
CA LYS A 240 15.47 20.29 -1.27
C LYS A 240 13.99 19.88 -1.24
N ILE A 241 13.59 18.97 -2.12
CA ILE A 241 12.23 18.43 -2.13
C ILE A 241 12.13 17.26 -1.17
N PHE A 242 11.23 17.36 -0.21
CA PHE A 242 10.93 16.32 0.76
C PHE A 242 9.55 15.72 0.47
N VAL A 243 9.54 14.48 -0.01
CA VAL A 243 8.32 13.80 -0.45
C VAL A 243 7.73 12.98 0.66
N VAL A 244 6.51 13.31 1.04
CA VAL A 244 5.70 12.58 2.02
C VAL A 244 4.56 11.85 1.31
N SER A 245 4.37 10.58 1.63
CA SER A 245 3.24 9.79 1.11
C SER A 245 2.26 9.45 2.22
N VAL A 246 0.98 9.77 2.06
CA VAL A 246 -0.08 9.30 2.97
C VAL A 246 -0.73 8.06 2.37
N MET A 247 -0.55 6.91 3.05
CA MET A 247 -0.87 5.60 2.51
C MET A 247 -1.76 4.77 3.46
N PRO A 248 -2.64 3.91 2.96
CA PRO A 248 -3.44 2.99 3.77
C PRO A 248 -2.61 1.78 4.28
N CYS A 249 -1.31 1.80 4.10
CA CYS A 249 -0.44 0.64 4.08
C CYS A 249 0.83 0.84 4.92
N VAL A 250 1.21 -0.17 5.71
CA VAL A 250 2.47 -0.15 6.48
C VAL A 250 3.65 -0.64 5.63
N SER A 251 3.41 -1.58 4.71
CA SER A 251 4.43 -2.10 3.80
C SER A 251 5.04 -1.02 2.89
N LYS A 252 4.28 0.04 2.60
CA LYS A 252 4.76 1.22 1.86
C LYS A 252 5.89 1.97 2.57
N LYS A 253 5.95 1.92 3.92
CA LYS A 253 7.09 2.44 4.69
C LYS A 253 8.38 1.66 4.40
N ARG A 254 8.27 0.34 4.21
CA ARG A 254 9.42 -0.50 3.83
C ARG A 254 9.82 -0.26 2.37
N GLU A 255 8.86 -0.19 1.46
CA GLU A 255 9.11 0.07 0.04
C GLU A 255 9.91 1.37 -0.15
N ALA A 256 9.50 2.47 0.50
CA ALA A 256 10.20 3.74 0.42
C ALA A 256 11.65 3.69 0.97
N SER A 257 11.95 2.72 1.84
CA SER A 257 13.29 2.57 2.42
C SER A 257 14.24 1.67 1.62
N LEU A 258 13.78 1.08 0.50
CA LEU A 258 14.60 0.21 -0.33
C LEU A 258 15.73 1.01 -1.01
N SER A 259 16.93 0.45 -0.97
CA SER A 259 18.15 1.15 -1.42
C SER A 259 18.15 1.53 -2.91
N TYR A 260 17.33 0.87 -3.71
CA TYR A 260 17.21 1.10 -5.15
C TYR A 260 16.03 2.03 -5.52
N MET A 261 15.18 2.44 -4.57
CA MET A 261 14.11 3.42 -4.79
C MET A 261 14.63 4.87 -4.69
N LYS A 262 15.55 5.21 -5.59
CA LYS A 262 16.26 6.50 -5.67
C LYS A 262 16.56 6.93 -7.11
N SER A 263 15.63 6.72 -8.00
CA SER A 263 15.79 6.90 -9.46
C SER A 263 15.98 8.35 -9.87
N ALA A 264 15.42 9.29 -9.13
CA ALA A 264 15.59 10.73 -9.37
C ALA A 264 17.04 11.21 -9.09
N GLY A 265 17.85 10.43 -8.35
CA GLY A 265 19.23 10.78 -8.03
C GLY A 265 19.39 11.79 -6.89
N ALA A 266 18.30 12.15 -6.20
CA ALA A 266 18.27 13.09 -5.08
C ALA A 266 17.89 12.42 -3.76
N GLY A 267 18.60 11.37 -3.38
CA GLY A 267 18.26 10.51 -2.24
C GLY A 267 17.10 9.56 -2.55
N GLN A 268 16.34 9.14 -1.54
CA GLN A 268 15.15 8.30 -1.73
C GLN A 268 14.10 9.07 -2.53
N ASP A 269 13.40 8.38 -3.45
CA ASP A 269 12.33 9.00 -4.24
C ASP A 269 11.19 9.47 -3.31
N VAL A 270 10.87 8.68 -2.28
CA VAL A 270 9.93 9.06 -1.20
C VAL A 270 10.67 9.06 0.13
N ASP A 271 10.66 10.17 0.86
CA ASP A 271 11.41 10.35 2.10
C ASP A 271 10.69 9.77 3.31
N ILE A 272 9.37 9.96 3.40
CA ILE A 272 8.52 9.48 4.51
C ILE A 272 7.20 8.94 3.99
N VAL A 273 6.75 7.87 4.64
CA VAL A 273 5.38 7.35 4.46
C VAL A 273 4.62 7.44 5.77
N LEU A 274 3.51 8.15 5.75
CA LEU A 274 2.52 8.19 6.82
C LEU A 274 1.37 7.22 6.52
N THR A 275 0.87 6.54 7.53
CA THR A 275 -0.40 5.80 7.41
C THR A 275 -1.59 6.76 7.49
N THR A 276 -2.77 6.32 7.07
CA THR A 276 -4.02 7.08 7.28
C THR A 276 -4.22 7.42 8.76
N ARG A 277 -3.84 6.52 9.68
CA ARG A 277 -3.92 6.78 11.14
C ARG A 277 -2.98 7.88 11.60
N GLU A 278 -1.75 7.93 11.07
CA GLU A 278 -0.79 9.01 11.37
C GLU A 278 -1.30 10.35 10.86
N PHE A 279 -1.82 10.40 9.63
CA PHE A 279 -2.44 11.61 9.08
C PHE A 279 -3.61 12.11 9.96
N VAL A 280 -4.50 11.21 10.39
CA VAL A 280 -5.61 11.55 11.31
C VAL A 280 -5.06 12.08 12.64
N ARG A 281 -3.95 11.53 13.15
CA ARG A 281 -3.31 12.08 14.37
C ARG A 281 -2.77 13.49 14.17
N MET A 282 -2.15 13.79 13.02
CA MET A 282 -1.68 15.14 12.70
C MET A 282 -2.82 16.14 12.62
N ILE A 283 -3.93 15.81 11.95
CA ILE A 283 -5.15 16.66 11.93
C ILE A 283 -5.61 16.99 13.36
N ARG A 284 -5.55 16.03 14.29
CA ARG A 284 -5.94 16.22 15.69
C ARG A 284 -4.92 17.04 16.46
N ALA A 285 -3.63 16.82 16.23
CA ALA A 285 -2.55 17.56 16.88
C ALA A 285 -2.60 19.05 16.53
N GLU A 286 -2.91 19.36 15.26
CA GLU A 286 -3.08 20.72 14.75
C GLU A 286 -4.45 21.33 15.08
N HIS A 287 -5.27 20.66 15.88
CA HIS A 287 -6.60 21.13 16.25
C HIS A 287 -7.48 21.54 15.05
N ILE A 288 -7.28 20.91 13.88
CA ILE A 288 -8.02 21.22 12.67
C ILE A 288 -9.47 20.78 12.81
N ASN A 289 -10.40 21.73 12.79
CA ASN A 289 -11.81 21.42 12.79
C ASN A 289 -12.27 21.00 11.39
N THR A 290 -12.36 19.70 11.16
CA THR A 290 -12.67 19.11 9.87
C THR A 290 -14.04 19.51 9.30
N ARG A 291 -15.01 19.89 10.17
CA ARG A 291 -16.34 20.34 9.73
C ARG A 291 -16.36 21.72 9.07
N PHE A 292 -15.35 22.55 9.36
CA PHE A 292 -15.22 23.89 8.79
C PHE A 292 -14.20 23.98 7.63
N LEU A 293 -13.60 22.88 7.24
CA LEU A 293 -12.70 22.87 6.09
C LEU A 293 -13.48 23.21 4.80
N LYS A 294 -13.02 24.22 4.11
CA LYS A 294 -13.47 24.53 2.76
C LYS A 294 -12.69 23.67 1.77
N GLU A 295 -13.34 23.25 0.72
CA GLU A 295 -12.69 22.47 -0.35
C GLU A 295 -11.58 23.26 -1.05
N GLN A 296 -10.44 22.59 -1.30
CA GLN A 296 -9.33 23.11 -2.07
C GLN A 296 -8.89 22.05 -3.10
N ALA A 297 -8.58 22.48 -4.31
CA ALA A 297 -8.06 21.56 -5.33
C ALA A 297 -6.69 21.03 -4.94
N PHE A 298 -6.30 19.87 -5.45
CA PHE A 298 -4.92 19.47 -5.48
C PHE A 298 -4.09 20.41 -6.35
N ASP A 299 -2.79 20.45 -6.13
CA ASP A 299 -1.90 21.32 -6.90
C ASP A 299 -1.60 20.69 -8.28
N SER A 300 -1.33 21.52 -9.29
CA SER A 300 -0.91 21.14 -10.64
C SER A 300 0.62 21.25 -10.73
N PRO A 301 1.29 20.42 -11.53
CA PRO A 301 0.78 19.55 -12.59
C PRO A 301 0.62 18.07 -12.21
N LEU A 302 0.56 17.68 -10.96
CA LEU A 302 0.52 16.28 -10.51
C LEU A 302 -0.75 15.97 -9.67
N GLY A 303 -1.82 16.72 -9.86
CA GLY A 303 -3.04 16.62 -9.04
C GLY A 303 -4.30 16.24 -9.80
N GLU A 304 -4.31 16.30 -11.13
CA GLU A 304 -5.44 15.82 -11.92
C GLU A 304 -5.39 14.29 -12.04
N SER A 305 -6.56 13.68 -11.95
CA SER A 305 -6.67 12.22 -11.93
C SER A 305 -7.98 11.74 -12.57
N THR A 306 -7.98 10.48 -13.03
CA THR A 306 -9.15 9.84 -13.60
C THR A 306 -9.86 8.93 -12.61
N GLY A 307 -11.05 8.43 -12.97
CA GLY A 307 -11.72 7.39 -12.20
C GLY A 307 -10.94 6.10 -12.13
N ALA A 308 -10.13 5.78 -13.15
CA ALA A 308 -9.25 4.61 -13.16
C ALA A 308 -8.20 4.69 -12.04
N GLY A 309 -7.59 5.86 -11.80
CA GLY A 309 -6.67 6.05 -10.68
C GLY A 309 -7.34 5.86 -9.33
N VAL A 310 -8.57 6.33 -9.16
CA VAL A 310 -9.32 6.21 -7.90
C VAL A 310 -9.54 4.75 -7.50
N ILE A 311 -9.89 3.86 -8.44
CA ILE A 311 -10.21 2.46 -8.12
C ILE A 311 -8.99 1.58 -7.80
N PHE A 312 -7.76 2.08 -7.91
CA PHE A 312 -6.55 1.37 -7.44
C PHE A 312 -6.61 0.95 -5.97
N GLY A 313 -7.45 1.60 -5.19
CA GLY A 313 -7.63 1.30 -3.77
C GLY A 313 -8.38 0.01 -3.46
N VAL A 314 -9.02 -0.64 -4.42
CA VAL A 314 -9.82 -1.87 -4.24
C VAL A 314 -9.24 -3.04 -5.03
N THR A 315 -9.55 -4.26 -4.60
CA THR A 315 -9.20 -5.48 -5.37
C THR A 315 -9.93 -5.48 -6.70
N GLY A 316 -9.19 -5.76 -7.77
CA GLY A 316 -9.68 -5.71 -9.15
C GLY A 316 -9.61 -4.32 -9.78
N GLY A 317 -9.27 -3.28 -9.00
CA GLY A 317 -9.23 -1.91 -9.50
C GLY A 317 -8.06 -1.62 -10.44
N VAL A 318 -6.88 -2.17 -10.15
CA VAL A 318 -5.71 -2.07 -11.05
C VAL A 318 -5.99 -2.83 -12.34
N MET A 319 -6.50 -4.06 -12.24
CA MET A 319 -6.88 -4.88 -13.39
C MET A 319 -7.90 -4.15 -14.26
N GLU A 320 -8.96 -3.61 -13.67
CA GLU A 320 -9.99 -2.89 -14.42
C GLU A 320 -9.44 -1.65 -15.11
N ALA A 321 -8.59 -0.87 -14.44
CA ALA A 321 -7.94 0.30 -15.02
C ALA A 321 -7.03 -0.09 -16.19
N ALA A 322 -6.25 -1.17 -16.04
CA ALA A 322 -5.38 -1.70 -17.10
C ALA A 322 -6.19 -2.19 -18.30
N LEU A 323 -7.27 -2.95 -18.08
CA LEU A 323 -8.15 -3.44 -19.13
C LEU A 323 -8.84 -2.31 -19.90
N ARG A 324 -9.29 -1.26 -19.20
CA ARG A 324 -9.87 -0.06 -19.83
C ARG A 324 -8.89 0.57 -20.83
N THR A 325 -7.62 0.73 -20.44
CA THR A 325 -6.59 1.36 -21.28
C THR A 325 -6.10 0.40 -22.37
N ALA A 326 -5.87 -0.88 -22.06
CA ALA A 326 -5.47 -1.88 -23.04
C ALA A 326 -6.51 -2.03 -24.17
N TYR A 327 -7.79 -2.04 -23.82
CA TYR A 327 -8.87 -2.05 -24.80
C TYR A 327 -8.80 -0.84 -25.74
N ALA A 328 -8.63 0.36 -25.17
CA ALA A 328 -8.56 1.59 -25.97
C ALA A 328 -7.35 1.58 -26.92
N VAL A 329 -6.21 1.05 -26.49
CA VAL A 329 -5.00 0.95 -27.32
C VAL A 329 -5.18 -0.06 -28.47
N VAL A 330 -5.79 -1.22 -28.20
CA VAL A 330 -5.96 -2.29 -29.18
C VAL A 330 -7.10 -1.97 -30.17
N GLU A 331 -8.25 -1.51 -29.66
CA GLU A 331 -9.45 -1.27 -30.46
C GLU A 331 -9.52 0.14 -31.07
N GLY A 332 -8.64 1.06 -30.66
CA GLY A 332 -8.62 2.45 -31.13
C GLY A 332 -9.81 3.28 -30.65
N LYS A 333 -10.57 2.80 -29.67
CA LYS A 333 -11.74 3.48 -29.05
C LYS A 333 -11.90 3.08 -27.60
N ASN A 334 -12.47 3.97 -26.79
CA ASN A 334 -12.78 3.65 -25.41
C ASN A 334 -13.87 2.58 -25.29
N PRO A 335 -13.75 1.65 -24.31
CA PRO A 335 -14.85 0.74 -23.95
C PRO A 335 -15.93 1.50 -23.18
N GLU A 336 -17.07 0.86 -22.97
CA GLU A 336 -17.97 1.28 -21.89
C GLU A 336 -17.18 1.24 -20.56
N ALA A 337 -17.29 2.31 -19.77
CA ALA A 337 -16.44 2.49 -18.58
C ALA A 337 -16.57 1.35 -17.56
N ASP A 338 -17.70 0.68 -17.51
CA ASP A 338 -18.00 -0.46 -16.62
C ASP A 338 -17.92 -1.83 -17.30
N ALA A 339 -17.38 -1.92 -18.51
CA ALA A 339 -17.29 -3.17 -19.28
C ALA A 339 -16.52 -4.29 -18.56
N PHE A 340 -15.57 -3.91 -17.69
CA PHE A 340 -14.68 -4.85 -17.00
C PHE A 340 -15.03 -5.10 -15.53
N ARG A 341 -16.27 -4.82 -15.12
CA ARG A 341 -16.73 -5.03 -13.73
C ARG A 341 -16.57 -6.47 -13.22
N ALA A 342 -16.46 -7.45 -14.11
CA ALA A 342 -16.31 -8.86 -13.73
C ALA A 342 -15.09 -9.12 -12.83
N VAL A 343 -14.05 -8.28 -12.92
CA VAL A 343 -12.85 -8.39 -12.05
C VAL A 343 -13.06 -7.83 -10.65
N ARG A 344 -14.13 -7.06 -10.39
CA ARG A 344 -14.44 -6.49 -9.07
C ARG A 344 -14.95 -7.57 -8.13
N GLY A 345 -14.44 -7.62 -6.90
CA GLY A 345 -14.97 -8.51 -5.88
C GLY A 345 -14.01 -8.74 -4.72
N ARG A 346 -14.53 -9.35 -3.64
CA ARG A 346 -13.77 -9.61 -2.41
C ARG A 346 -13.73 -11.11 -2.06
N ASP A 347 -14.13 -11.96 -2.97
CA ASP A 347 -14.25 -13.41 -2.76
C ASP A 347 -12.89 -14.14 -2.64
N GLY A 348 -11.81 -13.37 -2.44
CA GLY A 348 -10.45 -13.87 -2.30
C GLY A 348 -9.75 -14.12 -3.63
N ARG A 349 -10.36 -14.81 -4.58
CA ARG A 349 -9.89 -15.04 -5.94
C ARG A 349 -11.05 -14.93 -6.91
N ARG A 350 -10.83 -14.18 -8.01
CA ARG A 350 -11.82 -14.01 -9.07
C ARG A 350 -11.15 -14.10 -10.44
N GLU A 351 -11.77 -14.83 -11.32
CA GLU A 351 -11.31 -15.08 -12.68
C GLU A 351 -12.29 -14.46 -13.67
N ALA A 352 -11.78 -13.88 -14.74
CA ALA A 352 -12.59 -13.34 -15.82
C ALA A 352 -11.81 -13.36 -17.14
N ASP A 353 -12.53 -13.66 -18.20
CA ASP A 353 -12.00 -13.66 -19.56
C ASP A 353 -12.54 -12.46 -20.32
N PHE A 354 -11.67 -11.82 -21.09
CA PHE A 354 -12.02 -10.66 -21.92
C PHE A 354 -11.48 -10.83 -23.33
N THR A 355 -12.23 -10.34 -24.31
CA THR A 355 -11.76 -10.30 -25.70
C THR A 355 -11.13 -8.95 -25.99
N LEU A 356 -9.90 -8.95 -26.47
CA LEU A 356 -9.16 -7.78 -26.94
C LEU A 356 -8.69 -8.07 -28.38
N GLY A 357 -9.25 -7.36 -29.36
CA GLY A 357 -9.06 -7.72 -30.78
C GLY A 357 -9.53 -9.14 -31.06
N ASP A 358 -8.67 -9.93 -31.66
CA ASP A 358 -8.95 -11.34 -31.99
C ASP A 358 -8.50 -12.33 -30.89
N GLN A 359 -8.02 -11.84 -29.75
CA GLN A 359 -7.47 -12.69 -28.69
C GLN A 359 -8.32 -12.68 -27.43
N THR A 360 -8.37 -13.82 -26.73
CA THR A 360 -8.96 -13.92 -25.39
C THR A 360 -7.87 -13.76 -24.35
N LEU A 361 -8.09 -12.84 -23.42
CA LEU A 361 -7.22 -12.55 -22.30
C LEU A 361 -7.80 -13.22 -21.04
N HIS A 362 -7.02 -14.11 -20.43
CA HIS A 362 -7.37 -14.79 -19.19
C HIS A 362 -6.80 -14.02 -18.00
N THR A 363 -7.68 -13.51 -17.14
CA THR A 363 -7.28 -12.67 -16.00
C THR A 363 -7.68 -13.27 -14.66
N CYS A 364 -6.92 -12.92 -13.61
CA CYS A 364 -7.25 -13.29 -12.24
C CYS A 364 -6.95 -12.12 -11.28
N THR A 365 -7.85 -11.89 -10.33
CA THR A 365 -7.63 -10.94 -9.23
C THR A 365 -7.69 -11.66 -7.90
N VAL A 366 -6.72 -11.36 -7.01
CA VAL A 366 -6.58 -12.04 -5.71
C VAL A 366 -6.37 -11.03 -4.60
N SER A 367 -7.03 -11.25 -3.46
CA SER A 367 -6.79 -10.50 -2.23
C SER A 367 -6.58 -11.41 -1.01
N GLY A 368 -5.61 -11.00 -0.17
CA GLY A 368 -5.14 -11.81 0.95
C GLY A 368 -4.07 -12.83 0.54
N LEU A 369 -2.98 -12.91 1.31
CA LEU A 369 -1.83 -13.72 0.92
C LEU A 369 -2.09 -15.24 0.97
N ALA A 370 -3.02 -15.71 1.83
CA ALA A 370 -3.43 -17.12 1.81
C ALA A 370 -4.10 -17.52 0.48
N ASN A 371 -4.83 -16.60 -0.17
CA ASN A 371 -5.40 -16.83 -1.48
C ASN A 371 -4.33 -16.73 -2.58
N ALA A 372 -3.38 -15.82 -2.40
CA ALA A 372 -2.21 -15.73 -3.30
C ALA A 372 -1.36 -17.00 -3.24
N GLU A 373 -1.11 -17.55 -2.05
CA GLU A 373 -0.40 -18.83 -1.87
C GLU A 373 -1.08 -19.95 -2.67
N LYS A 374 -2.39 -20.12 -2.50
CA LYS A 374 -3.16 -21.12 -3.26
C LYS A 374 -3.05 -20.93 -4.77
N LEU A 375 -3.10 -19.66 -5.23
CA LEU A 375 -2.92 -19.35 -6.65
C LEU A 375 -1.51 -19.75 -7.14
N MET A 376 -0.46 -19.44 -6.36
CA MET A 376 0.92 -19.82 -6.73
C MET A 376 1.08 -21.33 -6.83
N GLU A 377 0.51 -22.08 -5.89
CA GLU A 377 0.50 -23.55 -5.93
C GLU A 377 -0.27 -24.10 -7.14
N ASP A 378 -1.38 -23.46 -7.53
CA ASP A 378 -2.15 -23.84 -8.72
C ASP A 378 -1.35 -23.57 -10.01
N ILE A 379 -0.68 -22.44 -10.12
CA ILE A 379 0.17 -22.08 -11.27
C ILE A 379 1.36 -23.06 -11.37
N LYS A 380 2.07 -23.31 -10.27
CA LYS A 380 3.22 -24.24 -10.24
C LYS A 380 2.82 -25.67 -10.62
N ALA A 381 1.65 -26.09 -10.22
CA ALA A 381 1.11 -27.42 -10.56
C ALA A 381 0.52 -27.50 -11.98
N GLY A 382 0.50 -26.39 -12.74
CA GLY A 382 -0.09 -26.35 -14.08
C GLY A 382 -1.60 -26.53 -14.10
N ARG A 383 -2.27 -26.30 -12.95
CA ARG A 383 -3.76 -26.45 -12.87
C ARG A 383 -4.50 -25.28 -13.49
N VAL A 384 -3.86 -24.12 -13.55
CA VAL A 384 -4.42 -22.88 -14.10
C VAL A 384 -3.38 -22.14 -14.94
N SER A 385 -3.86 -21.34 -15.88
CA SER A 385 -3.02 -20.48 -16.73
C SER A 385 -3.72 -19.14 -16.92
N TYR A 386 -3.00 -18.05 -16.68
CA TYR A 386 -3.50 -16.69 -16.88
C TYR A 386 -2.49 -15.88 -17.67
N ASP A 387 -2.97 -14.80 -18.27
CA ASP A 387 -2.12 -13.82 -18.95
C ASP A 387 -1.77 -12.67 -18.00
N PHE A 388 -2.75 -12.16 -17.23
CA PHE A 388 -2.52 -11.06 -16.30
C PHE A 388 -3.18 -11.32 -14.94
N VAL A 389 -2.43 -11.09 -13.87
CA VAL A 389 -2.89 -11.36 -12.50
C VAL A 389 -2.63 -10.17 -11.58
N GLU A 390 -3.70 -9.66 -10.97
CA GLU A 390 -3.60 -8.68 -9.89
C GLU A 390 -3.57 -9.38 -8.52
N VAL A 391 -2.59 -9.03 -7.68
CA VAL A 391 -2.53 -9.53 -6.30
C VAL A 391 -2.41 -8.40 -5.28
N MET A 392 -3.35 -8.36 -4.34
CA MET A 392 -3.34 -7.45 -3.19
C MET A 392 -3.13 -8.24 -1.88
N ALA A 393 -2.11 -7.88 -1.10
CA ALA A 393 -1.80 -8.55 0.16
C ALA A 393 -2.90 -8.43 1.21
N CYS A 394 -3.66 -7.32 1.20
CA CYS A 394 -4.72 -7.08 2.17
C CYS A 394 -6.07 -7.57 1.65
N PRO A 395 -6.92 -8.18 2.51
CA PRO A 395 -8.28 -8.54 2.13
C PRO A 395 -9.08 -7.32 1.64
N GLY A 396 -9.67 -7.42 0.47
CA GLY A 396 -10.43 -6.34 -0.17
C GLY A 396 -9.57 -5.25 -0.84
N GLY A 397 -8.23 -5.37 -0.83
CA GLY A 397 -7.31 -4.39 -1.39
C GLY A 397 -6.85 -3.34 -0.37
N CYS A 398 -6.38 -2.18 -0.86
CA CYS A 398 -5.83 -1.10 -0.02
C CYS A 398 -6.86 -0.48 0.92
N VAL A 399 -8.16 -0.55 0.61
CA VAL A 399 -9.26 -0.12 1.52
C VAL A 399 -9.30 -0.93 2.81
N GLY A 400 -8.82 -2.19 2.80
CA GLY A 400 -8.59 -3.05 3.97
C GLY A 400 -7.16 -2.99 4.50
N GLY A 401 -6.37 -2.01 4.10
CA GLY A 401 -4.94 -1.91 4.41
C GLY A 401 -4.63 -1.75 5.89
N GLY A 402 -3.49 -2.30 6.32
CA GLY A 402 -3.03 -2.28 7.70
C GLY A 402 -2.73 -0.90 8.28
N GLY A 403 -2.72 0.16 7.45
CA GLY A 403 -2.59 1.58 7.85
C GLY A 403 -3.91 2.34 8.00
N GLN A 404 -5.04 1.72 7.67
CA GLN A 404 -6.38 2.33 7.76
C GLN A 404 -6.87 2.48 9.20
N PRO A 405 -7.82 3.40 9.49
CA PRO A 405 -8.47 3.50 10.78
C PRO A 405 -9.07 2.16 11.25
N ILE A 406 -8.93 1.89 12.54
CA ILE A 406 -9.39 0.65 13.17
C ILE A 406 -10.70 0.93 13.90
N HIS A 407 -11.69 0.06 13.69
CA HIS A 407 -12.98 0.08 14.37
C HIS A 407 -13.20 -1.25 15.08
N ASP A 408 -13.67 -1.21 16.31
CA ASP A 408 -13.79 -2.36 17.18
C ASP A 408 -14.73 -3.42 16.59
N GLY A 409 -14.15 -4.55 16.16
CA GLY A 409 -14.89 -5.69 15.65
C GLY A 409 -15.59 -5.50 14.30
N CYS A 410 -15.31 -4.41 13.58
CA CYS A 410 -15.94 -4.09 12.30
C CYS A 410 -14.93 -4.02 11.17
N GLU A 411 -15.28 -4.65 10.03
CA GLU A 411 -14.54 -4.59 8.77
C GLU A 411 -15.18 -3.55 7.85
N PHE A 412 -14.40 -2.52 7.47
CA PHE A 412 -14.90 -1.39 6.67
C PHE A 412 -14.46 -1.44 5.20
N ALA A 413 -13.74 -2.47 4.78
CA ALA A 413 -13.22 -2.56 3.41
C ALA A 413 -14.33 -2.44 2.34
N GLU A 414 -15.51 -3.02 2.57
CA GLU A 414 -16.64 -2.94 1.66
C GLU A 414 -17.18 -1.53 1.50
N ARG A 415 -17.46 -0.87 2.64
CA ARG A 415 -17.98 0.50 2.65
C ARG A 415 -17.00 1.46 1.96
N ARG A 416 -15.71 1.33 2.28
CA ARG A 416 -14.64 2.13 1.68
C ARG A 416 -14.51 1.87 0.19
N GLY A 417 -14.62 0.60 -0.24
CA GLY A 417 -14.61 0.21 -1.65
C GLY A 417 -15.78 0.81 -2.41
N GLY A 418 -16.99 0.76 -1.83
CA GLY A 418 -18.18 1.43 -2.40
C GLY A 418 -17.98 2.92 -2.62
N THR A 419 -17.27 3.60 -1.69
CA THR A 419 -16.93 5.02 -1.85
C THR A 419 -16.01 5.24 -3.06
N LEU A 420 -14.99 4.40 -3.27
CA LEU A 420 -14.07 4.56 -4.42
C LEU A 420 -14.79 4.30 -5.75
N TYR A 421 -15.64 3.28 -5.83
CA TYR A 421 -16.43 3.03 -7.05
C TYR A 421 -17.42 4.15 -7.35
N ARG A 422 -18.03 4.76 -6.33
CA ARG A 422 -18.87 5.95 -6.50
C ARG A 422 -18.05 7.12 -7.05
N LEU A 423 -16.88 7.40 -6.46
CA LEU A 423 -16.01 8.47 -6.92
C LEU A 423 -15.52 8.24 -8.37
N ASP A 424 -15.22 7.00 -8.78
CA ASP A 424 -14.95 6.68 -10.20
C ASP A 424 -16.15 7.02 -11.08
N SER A 425 -17.35 6.58 -10.69
CA SER A 425 -18.57 6.79 -11.50
C SER A 425 -18.95 8.28 -11.65
N GLU A 426 -18.60 9.11 -10.70
CA GLU A 426 -18.85 10.57 -10.70
C GLU A 426 -17.80 11.35 -11.50
N ARG A 427 -16.65 10.74 -11.86
CA ARG A 427 -15.60 11.40 -12.64
C ARG A 427 -15.98 11.54 -14.11
N LYS A 428 -15.64 12.66 -14.72
CA LYS A 428 -15.77 12.88 -16.17
C LYS A 428 -14.74 12.06 -16.95
N LEU A 429 -13.48 12.06 -16.47
CA LEU A 429 -12.39 11.27 -17.02
C LEU A 429 -12.36 9.95 -16.27
N ARG A 430 -12.56 8.84 -16.97
CA ARG A 430 -12.60 7.50 -16.36
C ARG A 430 -11.50 6.57 -16.86
N PHE A 431 -10.65 7.04 -17.76
CA PHE A 431 -9.61 6.25 -18.42
C PHE A 431 -8.24 6.90 -18.18
N SER A 432 -7.25 6.12 -17.75
CA SER A 432 -5.93 6.64 -17.39
C SER A 432 -5.22 7.35 -18.55
N HIS A 433 -5.39 6.85 -19.78
CA HIS A 433 -4.80 7.44 -20.99
C HIS A 433 -5.39 8.80 -21.37
N GLU A 434 -6.53 9.19 -20.79
CA GLU A 434 -7.16 10.52 -20.99
C GLU A 434 -6.69 11.57 -19.98
N ASN A 435 -5.86 11.20 -18.97
CA ASN A 435 -5.38 12.16 -17.98
C ASN A 435 -4.48 13.22 -18.65
N PRO A 436 -4.90 14.50 -18.69
CA PRO A 436 -4.18 15.55 -19.40
C PRO A 436 -2.82 15.87 -18.77
N GLU A 437 -2.68 15.72 -17.44
CA GLU A 437 -1.39 15.96 -16.76
C GLU A 437 -0.42 14.81 -17.02
N VAL A 438 -0.90 13.57 -17.14
CA VAL A 438 -0.08 12.41 -17.56
C VAL A 438 0.39 12.57 -18.99
N GLN A 439 -0.51 12.93 -19.91
CA GLN A 439 -0.15 13.21 -21.32
C GLN A 439 0.92 14.29 -21.39
N LYS A 440 0.73 15.39 -20.66
CA LYS A 440 1.68 16.51 -20.61
C LYS A 440 3.04 16.10 -20.03
N ALA A 441 3.06 15.24 -19.00
CA ALA A 441 4.31 14.71 -18.43
C ALA A 441 5.09 13.87 -19.45
N TYR A 442 4.39 13.12 -20.31
CA TYR A 442 5.04 12.42 -21.43
C TYR A 442 5.56 13.40 -22.49
N GLU A 443 4.76 14.34 -22.93
CA GLU A 443 5.15 15.32 -23.96
C GLU A 443 6.35 16.17 -23.55
N GLU A 444 6.40 16.61 -22.31
CA GLU A 444 7.39 17.57 -21.84
C GLU A 444 8.67 16.91 -21.27
N PHE A 445 8.58 15.68 -20.76
CA PHE A 445 9.67 15.11 -19.97
C PHE A 445 9.94 13.62 -20.21
N LEU A 446 8.92 12.77 -20.14
CA LEU A 446 9.09 11.32 -20.20
C LEU A 446 9.23 10.78 -21.64
N GLY A 447 8.71 11.50 -22.64
CA GLY A 447 8.66 11.11 -24.04
C GLY A 447 7.45 10.24 -24.35
N LYS A 448 7.54 8.96 -24.17
CA LYS A 448 6.45 7.99 -24.38
C LYS A 448 6.55 6.86 -23.35
N PRO A 449 5.48 6.07 -23.13
CA PRO A 449 5.56 4.87 -22.31
C PRO A 449 6.75 3.98 -22.73
N LEU A 450 7.41 3.39 -21.75
CA LEU A 450 8.61 2.56 -21.91
C LEU A 450 9.82 3.26 -22.57
N SER A 451 9.81 4.60 -22.69
CA SER A 451 10.98 5.33 -23.15
C SER A 451 12.16 5.13 -22.19
N ARG A 452 13.37 5.47 -22.62
CA ARG A 452 14.57 5.38 -21.77
C ARG A 452 14.43 6.23 -20.47
N THR A 453 13.81 7.40 -20.55
CA THR A 453 13.58 8.27 -19.38
C THR A 453 12.51 7.67 -18.47
N ALA A 454 11.38 7.22 -19.02
CA ALA A 454 10.32 6.54 -18.29
C ALA A 454 10.86 5.28 -17.62
N HIS A 455 11.57 4.44 -18.33
CA HIS A 455 12.16 3.22 -17.78
C HIS A 455 13.11 3.51 -16.61
N LYS A 456 14.00 4.51 -16.74
CA LYS A 456 14.92 4.91 -15.66
C LYS A 456 14.20 5.36 -14.40
N LEU A 457 13.12 6.13 -14.51
CA LEU A 457 12.44 6.76 -13.39
C LEU A 457 11.32 5.90 -12.81
N LEU A 458 10.58 5.20 -13.68
CA LEU A 458 9.30 4.59 -13.35
C LEU A 458 9.36 3.05 -13.25
N HIS A 459 10.46 2.42 -13.69
CA HIS A 459 10.65 0.99 -13.60
C HIS A 459 11.76 0.63 -12.61
N SER A 460 11.76 -0.62 -12.19
CA SER A 460 12.76 -1.16 -11.26
C SER A 460 13.01 -2.63 -11.57
N GLU A 461 14.26 -3.02 -11.66
CA GLU A 461 14.62 -4.43 -11.65
C GLU A 461 14.29 -5.03 -10.27
N HIS A 462 13.63 -6.19 -10.27
CA HIS A 462 13.30 -6.89 -9.06
C HIS A 462 14.52 -7.61 -8.47
N VAL A 463 15.37 -6.86 -7.76
CA VAL A 463 16.51 -7.43 -7.04
C VAL A 463 15.99 -8.30 -5.87
N ASN A 464 16.61 -9.44 -5.64
CA ASN A 464 16.28 -10.29 -4.50
C ASN A 464 16.85 -9.67 -3.21
N GLU A 465 16.05 -8.88 -2.51
CA GLU A 465 16.41 -8.15 -1.30
C GLU A 465 16.83 -9.04 -0.14
N LEU A 466 16.24 -10.24 -0.04
CA LEU A 466 16.55 -11.18 1.03
C LEU A 466 18.00 -11.69 0.94
N TYR A 467 18.52 -11.80 -0.28
CA TYR A 467 19.91 -12.19 -0.48
C TYR A 467 20.89 -11.09 0.01
N PHE A 468 20.58 -9.83 -0.21
CA PHE A 468 21.43 -8.72 0.21
C PHE A 468 21.33 -8.41 1.69
N GLU A 469 20.15 -8.55 2.32
CA GLU A 469 19.99 -8.33 3.77
C GLU A 469 20.69 -9.42 4.60
N THR A 470 20.79 -10.64 4.12
CA THR A 470 21.44 -11.75 4.84
C THR A 470 22.96 -11.84 4.63
N HIS A 471 23.50 -11.26 3.55
CA HIS A 471 24.94 -11.37 3.21
C HIS A 471 25.76 -10.12 3.53
N ASN A 472 25.14 -8.98 3.87
CA ASN A 472 25.86 -7.78 4.33
C ASN A 472 26.22 -7.80 5.82
N TYR A 473 26.09 -8.97 6.50
CA TYR A 473 26.45 -9.18 7.90
C TYR A 473 27.52 -10.29 8.08
N LEU A 474 28.22 -10.64 7.04
CA LEU A 474 29.49 -11.39 7.07
C LEU A 474 30.60 -10.43 6.68
#